data_30ff9d7f22feed77083255fbc0402811
#
_entry.id   30ff9d7f22feed77083255fbc0402811
#
_cell.length_a   1.000
_cell.length_b   1.000
_cell.length_c   1.000
_cell.angle_alpha   90.00
_cell.angle_beta   90.00
_cell.angle_gamma   90.00
#
_symmetry.space_group_name_H-M   'P 1'
#
loop_
_entity.id
_entity.type
_entity.pdbx_description
1 polymer ?
#
loop_
_entity_poly.entity_id
_entity_poly.type
_entity_poly.pdbx_seq_one_letter_code
_entity_poly.pdbx_strand_id
1 'polypeptide(L)'
;SRTGTTAVLPSPAPREGDKFPPNKTYFEIPIAIQDRSFNADGSLFYPDTREFFDELAGPYIPDGPFSPIWNPEFFGNMIMVNGNTWPFQTVEQRRYRFRFLNGCQSRFLILDFNKIPGVQVWAIGNEGGFLSAPVNLTATNGNRLLMGLAERADLIVDFTNVPAGNYVLGNVGPDE
;
A
#
# COMPACT_ATOMS: atom_id res chain seq x y z
N SER A 1 -13.04 19.37 -4.00
CA SER A 1 -13.78 18.80 -5.13
C SER A 1 -13.84 19.79 -6.25
N ARG A 2 -13.69 19.33 -7.50
CA ARG A 2 -13.73 20.19 -8.69
C ARG A 2 -15.16 20.58 -9.11
N THR A 3 -16.16 19.95 -8.57
CA THR A 3 -17.49 19.96 -9.17
C THR A 3 -18.62 20.37 -8.24
N GLY A 4 -18.34 20.69 -7.02
CA GLY A 4 -19.45 21.01 -6.14
C GLY A 4 -19.04 21.72 -4.87
N THR A 5 -19.83 22.66 -4.54
CA THR A 5 -19.75 23.41 -3.28
C THR A 5 -20.08 22.58 -2.05
N THR A 6 -20.55 21.31 -2.23
CA THR A 6 -21.08 20.47 -1.14
C THR A 6 -20.38 19.14 -0.94
N ALA A 7 -19.50 18.71 -1.85
CA ALA A 7 -18.77 17.46 -1.69
C ALA A 7 -17.60 17.64 -0.72
N VAL A 8 -17.71 17.10 0.47
CA VAL A 8 -16.65 17.09 1.48
C VAL A 8 -15.99 15.72 1.52
N LEU A 9 -14.68 15.69 1.31
CA LEU A 9 -13.90 14.47 1.47
C LEU A 9 -13.76 14.12 2.95
N PRO A 10 -13.71 12.81 3.29
CA PRO A 10 -13.44 12.39 4.66
C PRO A 10 -12.16 13.03 5.22
N SER A 11 -12.25 13.58 6.41
CA SER A 11 -11.17 14.27 7.13
C SER A 11 -11.42 14.18 8.64
N PRO A 12 -10.47 14.54 9.51
CA PRO A 12 -9.15 15.06 9.22
C PRO A 12 -8.14 13.98 8.80
N ALA A 13 -7.01 14.44 8.22
CA ALA A 13 -5.81 13.66 8.01
C ALA A 13 -4.82 13.85 9.16
N PRO A 14 -3.91 12.88 9.43
CA PRO A 14 -2.75 13.09 10.29
C PRO A 14 -1.88 14.24 9.76
N ARG A 15 -1.26 14.98 10.67
CA ARG A 15 -0.35 16.08 10.37
C ARG A 15 0.98 15.86 11.07
N GLU A 16 2.01 16.51 10.56
CA GLU A 16 3.30 16.55 11.25
C GLU A 16 3.12 17.02 12.70
N GLY A 17 3.78 16.33 13.63
CA GLY A 17 3.66 16.60 15.06
C GLY A 17 2.44 15.97 15.76
N ASP A 18 1.55 15.29 15.05
CA ASP A 18 0.52 14.49 15.69
C ASP A 18 1.14 13.32 16.47
N LYS A 19 0.65 13.11 17.71
CA LYS A 19 1.16 12.04 18.58
C LYS A 19 0.75 10.65 18.07
N PHE A 20 1.58 9.65 18.34
CA PHE A 20 1.24 8.25 18.09
C PHE A 20 1.27 7.46 19.42
N PRO A 21 0.21 6.69 19.76
CA PRO A 21 -1.05 6.60 19.04
C PRO A 21 -1.75 7.97 18.96
N PRO A 22 -2.52 8.22 17.89
CA PRO A 22 -3.17 9.52 17.72
C PRO A 22 -4.20 9.78 18.81
N ASN A 23 -4.26 11.01 19.30
CA ASN A 23 -5.23 11.46 20.29
C ASN A 23 -6.55 11.94 19.69
N LYS A 24 -6.73 11.80 18.39
CA LYS A 24 -7.95 12.11 17.64
C LYS A 24 -8.18 11.07 16.54
N THR A 25 -9.43 10.94 16.11
CA THR A 25 -9.79 10.04 15.01
C THR A 25 -9.52 10.71 13.66
N TYR A 26 -8.92 9.95 12.75
CA TYR A 26 -8.67 10.37 11.38
C TYR A 26 -9.58 9.62 10.42
N PHE A 27 -10.08 10.30 9.41
CA PHE A 27 -10.90 9.73 8.33
C PHE A 27 -10.26 9.85 6.95
N GLU A 28 -9.13 10.53 6.88
CA GLU A 28 -8.18 10.47 5.77
C GLU A 28 -6.90 9.83 6.29
N ILE A 29 -6.52 8.68 5.72
CA ILE A 29 -5.41 7.85 6.22
C ILE A 29 -4.43 7.60 5.08
N PRO A 30 -3.17 8.06 5.19
CA PRO A 30 -2.11 7.65 4.29
C PRO A 30 -1.68 6.22 4.60
N ILE A 31 -1.45 5.41 3.55
CA ILE A 31 -1.09 3.99 3.64
C ILE A 31 0.06 3.72 2.67
N ALA A 32 1.27 3.63 3.19
CA ALA A 32 2.43 3.20 2.42
C ALA A 32 2.65 1.70 2.65
N ILE A 33 2.58 0.92 1.57
CA ILE A 33 2.82 -0.52 1.59
C ILE A 33 4.21 -0.77 1.02
N GLN A 34 5.01 -1.56 1.73
CA GLN A 34 6.37 -1.89 1.34
C GLN A 34 6.64 -3.36 1.62
N ASP A 35 7.40 -4.01 0.75
CA ASP A 35 7.97 -5.30 1.05
C ASP A 35 9.40 -5.16 1.57
N ARG A 36 9.77 -5.95 2.56
CA ARG A 36 11.10 -5.97 3.16
C ARG A 36 11.49 -7.39 3.53
N SER A 37 12.80 -7.62 3.64
CA SER A 37 13.35 -8.80 4.29
C SER A 37 14.27 -8.36 5.43
N PHE A 38 14.37 -9.19 6.45
CA PHE A 38 15.16 -8.89 7.65
C PHE A 38 16.09 -10.05 7.97
N ASN A 39 17.28 -9.72 8.47
CA ASN A 39 18.17 -10.65 9.10
C ASN A 39 17.63 -11.10 10.47
N ALA A 40 18.22 -12.15 11.04
CA ALA A 40 17.80 -12.67 12.34
C ALA A 40 17.94 -11.66 13.50
N ASP A 41 18.82 -10.67 13.36
CA ASP A 41 19.01 -9.59 14.33
C ASP A 41 18.04 -8.40 14.11
N GLY A 42 17.15 -8.48 13.12
CA GLY A 42 16.19 -7.44 12.77
C GLY A 42 16.73 -6.34 11.86
N SER A 43 17.97 -6.40 11.43
CA SER A 43 18.50 -5.49 10.42
C SER A 43 17.89 -5.78 9.05
N LEU A 44 17.84 -4.77 8.17
CA LEU A 44 17.35 -4.95 6.81
C LEU A 44 18.28 -5.90 6.03
N PHE A 45 17.67 -6.87 5.36
CA PHE A 45 18.36 -7.73 4.42
C PHE A 45 18.19 -7.20 3.00
N TYR A 46 19.28 -7.21 2.28
CA TYR A 46 19.31 -7.07 0.82
C TYR A 46 20.45 -7.94 0.29
N PRO A 47 20.27 -8.65 -0.84
CA PRO A 47 21.33 -9.48 -1.41
C PRO A 47 22.59 -8.68 -1.71
N ASP A 48 23.74 -9.18 -1.30
CA ASP A 48 25.05 -8.57 -1.52
C ASP A 48 25.79 -9.15 -2.74
N THR A 49 25.17 -10.14 -3.41
CA THR A 49 25.66 -10.73 -4.64
C THR A 49 24.54 -10.96 -5.64
N ARG A 50 24.86 -11.08 -6.92
CA ARG A 50 23.91 -11.46 -7.96
C ARG A 50 23.55 -12.94 -7.95
N GLU A 51 24.31 -13.76 -7.25
CA GLU A 51 24.00 -15.17 -7.06
C GLU A 51 22.58 -15.39 -6.53
N PHE A 52 22.12 -14.50 -5.67
CA PHE A 52 20.75 -14.53 -5.17
C PHE A 52 19.70 -14.45 -6.30
N PHE A 53 20.00 -13.74 -7.38
CA PHE A 53 19.09 -13.52 -8.49
C PHE A 53 19.36 -14.49 -9.66
N ASP A 54 20.64 -14.67 -10.03
CA ASP A 54 21.05 -15.38 -11.24
C ASP A 54 21.44 -16.85 -10.96
N GLU A 55 21.52 -17.25 -9.70
CA GLU A 55 22.06 -18.55 -9.27
C GLU A 55 23.52 -18.81 -9.72
N LEU A 56 24.21 -17.76 -10.16
CA LEU A 56 25.60 -17.83 -10.63
C LEU A 56 26.55 -17.41 -9.53
N ALA A 57 27.43 -18.34 -9.10
CA ALA A 57 28.42 -18.08 -8.08
C ALA A 57 29.43 -16.99 -8.51
N GLY A 58 29.74 -16.09 -7.59
CA GLY A 58 30.82 -15.13 -7.69
C GLY A 58 30.41 -13.69 -7.89
N PRO A 59 31.37 -12.74 -7.76
CA PRO A 59 31.07 -11.35 -8.01
C PRO A 59 30.77 -11.16 -9.49
N TYR A 60 29.58 -10.80 -9.80
CA TYR A 60 29.14 -10.48 -11.16
C TYR A 60 29.71 -9.16 -11.67
N ILE A 61 30.13 -8.33 -10.76
CA ILE A 61 30.78 -7.06 -11.03
C ILE A 61 32.26 -7.24 -10.72
N PRO A 62 33.17 -6.87 -11.65
CA PRO A 62 34.60 -6.95 -11.40
C PRO A 62 34.94 -6.23 -10.10
N ASP A 63 35.92 -6.77 -9.36
CA ASP A 63 36.47 -6.14 -8.16
C ASP A 63 36.82 -4.68 -8.47
N GLY A 64 36.12 -3.75 -7.82
CA GLY A 64 36.32 -2.34 -8.01
C GLY A 64 35.73 -1.55 -6.83
N PRO A 65 36.11 -0.27 -6.68
CA PRO A 65 35.65 0.56 -5.57
C PRO A 65 34.15 0.94 -5.66
N PHE A 66 33.45 0.42 -6.62
CA PHE A 66 32.04 0.75 -6.87
C PHE A 66 31.14 -0.42 -6.46
N SER A 67 30.78 -0.44 -5.21
CA SER A 67 29.72 -1.22 -4.62
C SER A 67 28.55 -0.25 -4.34
N PRO A 68 27.30 -0.66 -4.37
CA PRO A 68 26.79 -2.00 -4.14
C PRO A 68 26.47 -2.78 -5.41
N ILE A 69 26.46 -4.09 -5.28
CA ILE A 69 25.91 -4.97 -6.29
C ILE A 69 24.42 -4.67 -6.43
N TRP A 70 24.06 -4.24 -7.62
CA TRP A 70 22.68 -3.97 -7.96
C TRP A 70 22.00 -5.26 -8.45
N ASN A 71 20.87 -5.59 -7.85
CA ASN A 71 19.99 -6.65 -8.33
C ASN A 71 18.87 -6.04 -9.14
N PRO A 72 18.51 -6.62 -10.32
CA PRO A 72 17.47 -6.08 -11.19
C PRO A 72 16.11 -6.07 -10.51
N GLU A 73 15.82 -7.08 -9.69
CA GLU A 73 14.57 -7.24 -8.94
C GLU A 73 14.84 -7.70 -7.51
N PHE A 74 14.00 -7.29 -6.60
CA PHE A 74 14.01 -7.78 -5.24
C PHE A 74 12.59 -7.80 -4.68
N PHE A 75 12.20 -8.96 -4.17
CA PHE A 75 10.90 -9.21 -3.57
C PHE A 75 11.09 -9.55 -2.09
N GLY A 76 10.73 -8.62 -1.23
CA GLY A 76 10.79 -8.83 0.21
C GLY A 76 9.73 -9.83 0.67
N ASN A 77 10.07 -10.65 1.68
CA ASN A 77 9.18 -11.69 2.20
C ASN A 77 8.25 -11.21 3.33
N MET A 78 8.35 -9.94 3.72
CA MET A 78 7.54 -9.34 4.77
C MET A 78 6.83 -8.10 4.23
N ILE A 79 5.51 -8.07 4.29
CA ILE A 79 4.75 -6.88 3.95
C ILE A 79 4.65 -5.96 5.16
N MET A 80 5.05 -4.72 4.97
CA MET A 80 4.95 -3.65 5.95
C MET A 80 3.96 -2.59 5.49
N VAL A 81 3.21 -2.04 6.43
CA VAL A 81 2.32 -0.92 6.20
C VAL A 81 2.64 0.18 7.19
N ASN A 82 3.00 1.36 6.70
CA ASN A 82 3.43 2.50 7.51
C ASN A 82 4.52 2.13 8.54
N GLY A 83 5.49 1.29 8.13
CA GLY A 83 6.60 0.86 8.97
C GLY A 83 6.30 -0.27 9.96
N ASN A 84 5.10 -0.83 9.95
CA ASN A 84 4.71 -1.95 10.82
C ASN A 84 4.42 -3.20 9.98
N THR A 85 4.89 -4.36 10.46
CA THR A 85 4.60 -5.65 9.83
C THR A 85 3.20 -6.10 10.17
N TRP A 86 2.39 -6.36 9.15
CA TRP A 86 1.02 -6.86 9.27
C TRP A 86 0.16 -6.10 10.30
N PRO A 87 0.09 -4.76 10.26
CA PRO A 87 -0.67 -3.99 11.23
C PRO A 87 -2.17 -4.14 11.02
N PHE A 88 -2.94 -3.71 12.00
CA PHE A 88 -4.38 -3.52 11.87
C PHE A 88 -4.75 -2.04 12.01
N GLN A 89 -5.88 -1.67 11.41
CA GLN A 89 -6.47 -0.35 11.52
C GLN A 89 -7.93 -0.47 11.97
N THR A 90 -8.24 0.10 13.12
CA THR A 90 -9.64 0.20 13.54
C THR A 90 -10.34 1.29 12.73
N VAL A 91 -11.50 0.95 12.18
CA VAL A 91 -12.36 1.87 11.42
C VAL A 91 -13.79 1.81 11.92
N GLU A 92 -14.49 2.93 11.83
CA GLU A 92 -15.92 3.02 12.11
C GLU A 92 -16.74 2.64 10.87
N GLN A 93 -18.03 2.30 11.03
CA GLN A 93 -18.96 2.06 9.92
C GLN A 93 -19.32 3.37 9.19
N ARG A 94 -18.37 3.88 8.41
CA ARG A 94 -18.50 5.13 7.66
C ARG A 94 -17.51 5.18 6.50
N ARG A 95 -17.49 6.29 5.78
CA ARG A 95 -16.53 6.55 4.68
C ARG A 95 -15.21 7.03 5.22
N TYR A 96 -14.15 6.45 4.66
CA TYR A 96 -12.75 6.87 4.80
C TYR A 96 -12.17 7.24 3.46
N ARG A 97 -11.19 8.14 3.48
CA ARG A 97 -10.31 8.40 2.35
C ARG A 97 -8.97 7.73 2.64
N PHE A 98 -8.63 6.72 1.87
CA PHE A 98 -7.32 6.06 1.94
C PHE A 98 -6.45 6.54 0.79
N ARG A 99 -5.26 7.02 1.14
CA ARG A 99 -4.25 7.40 0.16
C ARG A 99 -3.14 6.37 0.17
N PHE A 100 -3.20 5.48 -0.79
CA PHE A 100 -2.24 4.40 -0.95
C PHE A 100 -0.99 4.85 -1.70
N LEU A 101 0.14 4.26 -1.32
CA LEU A 101 1.41 4.26 -2.03
C LEU A 101 1.92 2.82 -2.10
N ASN A 102 2.21 2.34 -3.30
CA ASN A 102 3.03 1.14 -3.47
C ASN A 102 4.50 1.53 -3.35
N GLY A 103 5.08 1.31 -2.19
CA GLY A 103 6.48 1.55 -1.89
C GLY A 103 7.33 0.28 -1.93
N CYS A 104 6.84 -0.79 -2.57
CA CYS A 104 7.60 -2.01 -2.81
C CYS A 104 8.74 -1.76 -3.79
N GLN A 105 9.74 -2.63 -3.78
CA GLN A 105 10.90 -2.48 -4.63
C GLN A 105 10.64 -3.00 -6.05
N SER A 106 10.07 -4.19 -6.18
CA SER A 106 9.74 -4.80 -7.49
C SER A 106 8.33 -5.37 -7.56
N ARG A 107 7.65 -5.47 -6.41
CA ARG A 107 6.35 -6.13 -6.29
C ARG A 107 5.19 -5.23 -6.72
N PHE A 108 4.43 -5.66 -7.72
CA PHE A 108 3.10 -5.12 -7.99
C PHE A 108 2.13 -5.54 -6.90
N LEU A 109 1.19 -4.68 -6.57
CA LEU A 109 0.13 -4.97 -5.62
C LEU A 109 -1.21 -5.07 -6.36
N ILE A 110 -1.98 -6.10 -6.07
CA ILE A 110 -3.40 -6.17 -6.43
C ILE A 110 -4.18 -6.25 -5.13
N LEU A 111 -4.52 -5.08 -4.59
CA LEU A 111 -5.27 -4.99 -3.34
C LEU A 111 -6.68 -5.52 -3.55
N ASP A 112 -7.09 -6.45 -2.70
CA ASP A 112 -8.37 -7.16 -2.82
C ASP A 112 -9.25 -6.90 -1.58
N PHE A 113 -10.35 -6.18 -1.81
CA PHE A 113 -11.33 -5.84 -0.79
C PHE A 113 -12.46 -6.87 -0.67
N ASN A 114 -12.45 -7.96 -1.45
CA ASN A 114 -13.56 -8.92 -1.50
C ASN A 114 -13.80 -9.68 -0.18
N LYS A 115 -12.77 -9.75 0.69
CA LYS A 115 -12.91 -10.37 2.01
C LYS A 115 -13.61 -9.47 3.04
N ILE A 116 -14.03 -8.27 2.63
CA ILE A 116 -14.72 -7.28 3.47
C ILE A 116 -16.18 -7.17 2.98
N PRO A 117 -17.12 -7.90 3.57
CA PRO A 117 -18.50 -7.96 3.07
C PRO A 117 -19.19 -6.59 3.18
N GLY A 118 -19.85 -6.17 2.12
CA GLY A 118 -20.59 -4.90 2.09
C GLY A 118 -19.77 -3.65 1.87
N VAL A 119 -18.45 -3.76 1.77
CA VAL A 119 -17.59 -2.62 1.48
C VAL A 119 -17.84 -2.09 0.06
N GLN A 120 -17.77 -0.76 -0.08
CA GLN A 120 -17.84 -0.10 -1.37
C GLN A 120 -16.57 0.72 -1.58
N VAL A 121 -15.97 0.63 -2.75
CA VAL A 121 -14.68 1.27 -3.04
C VAL A 121 -14.76 2.10 -4.32
N TRP A 122 -14.36 3.37 -4.21
CA TRP A 122 -14.24 4.29 -5.35
C TRP A 122 -12.82 4.84 -5.46
N ALA A 123 -12.22 4.72 -6.64
CA ALA A 123 -11.04 5.49 -6.98
C ALA A 123 -11.45 6.91 -7.35
N ILE A 124 -10.84 7.89 -6.68
CA ILE A 124 -11.11 9.32 -6.89
C ILE A 124 -9.90 10.07 -7.44
N GLY A 125 -8.71 9.49 -7.32
CA GLY A 125 -7.46 10.10 -7.79
C GLY A 125 -6.31 9.11 -7.88
N ASN A 126 -5.29 9.52 -8.61
CA ASN A 126 -4.01 8.83 -8.74
C ASN A 126 -2.91 9.87 -8.99
N GLU A 127 -1.66 9.48 -8.84
CA GLU A 127 -0.48 10.24 -9.25
C GLU A 127 -0.53 11.77 -8.96
N GLY A 128 -1.10 12.14 -7.81
CA GLY A 128 -1.16 13.54 -7.37
C GLY A 128 -2.33 14.35 -7.90
N GLY A 129 -3.30 13.74 -8.59
CA GLY A 129 -4.47 14.41 -9.11
C GLY A 129 -5.76 13.64 -8.96
N PHE A 130 -6.90 14.36 -8.96
CA PHE A 130 -8.21 13.73 -9.02
C PHE A 130 -8.52 13.28 -10.44
N LEU A 131 -9.23 12.14 -10.53
CA LEU A 131 -9.85 11.68 -11.76
C LEU A 131 -10.94 12.65 -12.20
N SER A 132 -11.30 12.63 -13.48
CA SER A 132 -12.40 13.43 -14.02
C SER A 132 -13.75 13.10 -13.37
N ALA A 133 -13.92 11.85 -12.97
CA ALA A 133 -15.05 11.36 -12.18
C ALA A 133 -14.59 10.17 -11.29
N PRO A 134 -15.25 9.94 -10.14
CA PRO A 134 -15.00 8.74 -9.34
C PRO A 134 -15.29 7.46 -10.13
N VAL A 135 -14.41 6.47 -9.99
CA VAL A 135 -14.57 5.13 -10.58
C VAL A 135 -14.96 4.14 -9.48
N ASN A 136 -16.11 3.50 -9.63
CA ASN A 136 -16.59 2.51 -8.68
C ASN A 136 -15.90 1.17 -8.91
N LEU A 137 -14.87 0.85 -8.12
CA LEU A 137 -14.11 -0.40 -8.23
C LEU A 137 -14.96 -1.62 -7.84
N THR A 138 -15.93 -1.46 -6.95
CA THR A 138 -16.86 -2.53 -6.56
C THR A 138 -17.67 -3.02 -7.76
N ALA A 139 -18.13 -2.09 -8.60
CA ALA A 139 -18.96 -2.42 -9.75
C ALA A 139 -18.13 -2.79 -11.01
N THR A 140 -16.94 -2.21 -11.18
CA THR A 140 -16.21 -2.28 -12.46
C THR A 140 -15.00 -3.19 -12.42
N ASN A 141 -14.39 -3.42 -11.26
CA ASN A 141 -13.12 -4.14 -11.14
C ASN A 141 -13.12 -5.22 -10.04
N GLY A 142 -14.31 -5.72 -9.66
CA GLY A 142 -14.43 -6.79 -8.68
C GLY A 142 -13.78 -6.47 -7.33
N ASN A 143 -13.90 -5.23 -6.86
CA ASN A 143 -13.29 -4.75 -5.62
C ASN A 143 -11.74 -4.86 -5.56
N ARG A 144 -11.07 -4.79 -6.69
CA ARG A 144 -9.61 -4.88 -6.76
C ARG A 144 -8.98 -3.60 -7.27
N LEU A 145 -7.77 -3.33 -6.79
CA LEU A 145 -6.93 -2.22 -7.23
C LEU A 145 -5.54 -2.73 -7.57
N LEU A 146 -5.16 -2.64 -8.85
CA LEU A 146 -3.79 -2.85 -9.29
C LEU A 146 -2.97 -1.58 -9.02
N MET A 147 -1.80 -1.75 -8.44
CA MET A 147 -0.82 -0.69 -8.22
C MET A 147 0.56 -1.17 -8.65
N GLY A 148 1.14 -0.51 -9.65
CA GLY A 148 2.54 -0.65 -10.01
C GLY A 148 3.46 0.03 -8.99
N LEU A 149 4.75 -0.09 -9.21
CA LEU A 149 5.78 0.50 -8.33
C LEU A 149 5.66 2.02 -8.32
N ALA A 150 5.80 2.60 -7.14
CA ALA A 150 5.67 4.02 -6.85
C ALA A 150 4.30 4.64 -7.19
N GLU A 151 3.32 3.87 -7.66
CA GLU A 151 1.99 4.39 -7.91
C GLU A 151 1.30 4.80 -6.62
N ARG A 152 0.54 5.88 -6.70
CA ARG A 152 -0.37 6.36 -5.66
C ARG A 152 -1.81 6.17 -6.10
N ALA A 153 -2.67 5.83 -5.15
CA ALA A 153 -4.11 5.77 -5.36
C ALA A 153 -4.85 6.47 -4.24
N ASP A 154 -5.84 7.26 -4.62
CA ASP A 154 -6.70 7.98 -3.69
C ASP A 154 -8.10 7.37 -3.76
N LEU A 155 -8.50 6.69 -2.68
CA LEU A 155 -9.72 5.91 -2.62
C LEU A 155 -10.69 6.47 -1.58
N ILE A 156 -11.98 6.42 -1.89
CA ILE A 156 -13.04 6.43 -0.89
C ILE A 156 -13.43 4.98 -0.62
N VAL A 157 -13.26 4.54 0.62
CA VAL A 157 -13.67 3.22 1.10
C VAL A 157 -14.82 3.42 2.08
N ASP A 158 -15.97 2.87 1.75
CA ASP A 158 -17.21 3.02 2.51
C ASP A 158 -17.50 1.74 3.31
N PHE A 159 -17.36 1.82 4.62
CA PHE A 159 -17.62 0.75 5.58
C PHE A 159 -19.02 0.82 6.19
N THR A 160 -19.91 1.70 5.71
CA THR A 160 -21.24 1.93 6.31
C THR A 160 -22.04 0.64 6.47
N ASN A 161 -21.97 -0.25 5.48
CA ASN A 161 -22.71 -1.52 5.46
C ASN A 161 -21.83 -2.74 5.79
N VAL A 162 -20.61 -2.53 6.27
CA VAL A 162 -19.73 -3.62 6.69
C VAL A 162 -20.10 -4.06 8.10
N PRO A 163 -20.44 -5.34 8.36
CA PRO A 163 -20.68 -5.84 9.70
C PRO A 163 -19.47 -5.63 10.60
N ALA A 164 -19.69 -5.48 11.91
CA ALA A 164 -18.57 -5.42 12.86
C ALA A 164 -17.79 -6.75 12.84
N GLY A 165 -16.47 -6.67 12.75
CA GLY A 165 -15.60 -7.84 12.66
C GLY A 165 -14.17 -7.47 12.30
N ASN A 166 -13.33 -8.50 12.19
CA ASN A 166 -11.95 -8.36 11.72
C ASN A 166 -11.86 -8.88 10.28
N TYR A 167 -11.34 -8.05 9.40
CA TYR A 167 -11.22 -8.36 7.99
C TYR A 167 -9.80 -8.14 7.50
N VAL A 168 -9.42 -8.87 6.47
CA VAL A 168 -8.09 -8.73 5.85
C VAL A 168 -8.26 -8.03 4.51
N LEU A 169 -7.56 -6.92 4.32
CA LEU A 169 -7.28 -6.39 3.00
C LEU A 169 -6.26 -7.30 2.35
N GLY A 170 -6.69 -8.04 1.32
CA GLY A 170 -5.84 -9.00 0.62
C GLY A 170 -4.90 -8.35 -0.39
N ASN A 171 -3.86 -9.07 -0.74
CA ASN A 171 -3.12 -8.88 -1.98
C ASN A 171 -3.23 -10.18 -2.78
N VAL A 172 -3.66 -10.09 -4.02
CA VAL A 172 -3.79 -11.22 -4.96
C VAL A 172 -2.87 -11.01 -6.18
N GLY A 173 -1.88 -10.15 -6.04
CA GLY A 173 -0.78 -10.06 -6.98
C GLY A 173 -0.03 -11.39 -7.06
N PRO A 174 0.61 -11.70 -8.18
CA PRO A 174 1.41 -12.90 -8.29
C PRO A 174 2.52 -12.87 -7.23
N ASP A 175 2.72 -14.01 -6.56
CA ASP A 175 4.03 -14.34 -6.04
C ASP A 175 4.86 -14.78 -7.24
N GLU A 176 6.14 -14.56 -7.24
CA GLU A 176 7.05 -14.93 -8.32
C GLU A 176 6.94 -16.38 -8.71
#